data_19c5188425adc8a7df6d22043e4d41b4
#
_entry.id   19c5188425adc8a7df6d22043e4d41b4
#
_cell.length_a   1.000
_cell.length_b   1.000
_cell.length_c   1.000
_cell.angle_alpha   90.00
_cell.angle_beta   90.00
_cell.angle_gamma   90.00
#
_symmetry.space_group_name_H-M   'P 1'
#
loop_
_entity.id
_entity.type
_entity.pdbx_description
1 polymer ?
#
loop_
_entity_poly.entity_id
_entity_poly.type
_entity_poly.pdbx_seq_one_letter_code
_entity_poly.pdbx_strand_id
1 'polypeptide(L)'
;MAYLGTVRTEEELFSRLTYWFAGQNRPEDVLSRSELVEARAKELGFWQGLTFRMERWLTDGKSELEAVGREEFQSRIAEDYAAYREKADAARARFRDRRRAAPFSFTPDCLENVPIQNVSWLVEGLLPMGEVSLLGADGGTGKGIWQAQLIAYVTAGRTSGFFPQPPEQTGGVLIFSGEDDPGKVLKARLTAAGADMSRVMVVTSDAYFARTGSPLCIPDTSFAKYVGKAAPALVIIDPLQSFLPAGVEMASRNQMRSALLPLKALCAKHGCAALISMHTNKRANVSGRARLADSSDIWDIARSVLMMGRDKNSEKLYLSHEKSSYSAPARTALLHIEQAQVEGVKTAVAVFDSRTDKKDADFVEERRVRTAQTKEDTAQAILNVLAESKLGSMPNTQLRAEVMKEMGCSEKTYERAYVTLTKSGEVVKKNLRQQDGRNQWYSFLHCSRTSGEVL
;
A
#
# COMPACT_ATOMS: atom_id res chain seq x y z
N MET A 1 8.26 -8.10 37.73
CA MET A 1 8.56 -8.36 36.30
C MET A 1 8.57 -9.86 35.98
N ALA A 2 9.26 -10.71 36.69
CA ALA A 2 9.28 -12.16 36.42
C ALA A 2 7.89 -12.84 36.45
N TYR A 3 6.95 -12.29 37.18
CA TYR A 3 5.64 -12.88 37.39
C TYR A 3 4.67 -12.75 36.17
N LEU A 4 4.73 -11.68 35.39
CA LEU A 4 3.95 -11.55 34.16
C LEU A 4 4.58 -12.30 32.98
N GLY A 5 5.87 -12.50 32.98
CA GLY A 5 6.58 -13.24 31.94
C GLY A 5 6.15 -14.71 31.79
N THR A 6 5.55 -15.29 32.81
CA THR A 6 5.06 -16.68 32.81
C THR A 6 3.62 -16.83 32.33
N VAL A 7 2.86 -15.73 32.18
CA VAL A 7 1.49 -15.72 31.69
C VAL A 7 1.48 -16.09 30.20
N ARG A 8 0.64 -17.05 29.81
CA ARG A 8 0.47 -17.52 28.44
C ARG A 8 -0.94 -17.41 27.92
N THR A 9 -1.92 -17.37 28.82
CA THR A 9 -3.35 -17.29 28.45
C THR A 9 -4.00 -16.08 29.06
N GLU A 10 -5.11 -15.65 28.45
CA GLU A 10 -5.94 -14.56 28.98
C GLU A 10 -6.48 -14.88 30.37
N GLU A 11 -6.89 -16.13 30.60
CA GLU A 11 -7.37 -16.61 31.89
C GLU A 11 -6.30 -16.51 32.99
N GLU A 12 -5.04 -16.83 32.65
CA GLU A 12 -3.92 -16.64 33.58
C GLU A 12 -3.68 -15.18 33.90
N LEU A 13 -3.78 -14.30 32.90
CA LEU A 13 -3.62 -12.87 33.10
C LEU A 13 -4.69 -12.34 34.04
N PHE A 14 -5.94 -12.70 33.83
CA PHE A 14 -7.06 -12.33 34.69
C PHE A 14 -6.96 -12.89 36.11
N SER A 15 -6.66 -14.17 36.23
CA SER A 15 -6.46 -14.81 37.53
C SER A 15 -5.39 -14.09 38.35
N ARG A 16 -4.33 -13.62 37.71
CA ARG A 16 -3.27 -12.88 38.38
C ARG A 16 -3.68 -11.46 38.76
N LEU A 17 -4.41 -10.77 37.89
CA LEU A 17 -4.98 -9.47 38.23
C LEU A 17 -5.92 -9.60 39.44
N THR A 18 -6.84 -10.57 39.42
CA THR A 18 -7.78 -10.82 40.52
C THR A 18 -7.03 -11.18 41.81
N TYR A 19 -5.99 -12.03 41.75
CA TYR A 19 -5.16 -12.37 42.89
C TYR A 19 -4.43 -11.14 43.46
N TRP A 20 -3.94 -10.25 42.61
CA TRP A 20 -3.28 -9.04 43.07
C TRP A 20 -4.23 -8.07 43.72
N PHE A 21 -5.47 -8.00 43.28
CA PHE A 21 -6.51 -7.22 43.92
C PHE A 21 -7.05 -7.89 45.21
N ALA A 22 -7.01 -9.23 45.30
CA ALA A 22 -7.62 -10.00 46.38
C ALA A 22 -6.86 -10.05 47.71
N GLY A 23 -5.68 -9.46 47.85
CA GLY A 23 -5.27 -9.41 49.23
C GLY A 23 -3.81 -9.42 49.61
N GLN A 24 -2.84 -9.77 48.82
CA GLN A 24 -1.43 -9.73 49.24
C GLN A 24 -0.64 -8.55 48.64
N ASN A 25 -1.15 -7.93 47.59
CA ASN A 25 -0.58 -6.72 47.01
C ASN A 25 -1.56 -5.58 47.11
N ARG A 26 -1.04 -4.36 47.28
CA ARG A 26 -1.89 -3.19 47.27
C ARG A 26 -2.49 -2.97 45.90
N PRO A 27 -3.82 -2.74 45.76
CA PRO A 27 -4.44 -2.46 44.47
C PRO A 27 -3.75 -1.31 43.70
N GLU A 28 -3.31 -0.29 44.43
CA GLU A 28 -2.61 0.88 43.88
C GLU A 28 -1.29 0.48 43.18
N ASP A 29 -0.59 -0.52 43.72
CA ASP A 29 0.67 -1.03 43.10
C ASP A 29 0.38 -1.78 41.79
N VAL A 30 -0.77 -2.43 41.70
CA VAL A 30 -1.21 -3.10 40.47
C VAL A 30 -1.62 -2.09 39.42
N LEU A 31 -2.40 -1.08 39.81
CA LEU A 31 -2.84 0.00 38.91
C LEU A 31 -1.66 0.86 38.41
N SER A 32 -0.66 1.12 39.26
CA SER A 32 0.56 1.80 38.84
C SER A 32 1.41 1.01 37.84
N ARG A 33 1.14 -0.29 37.68
CA ARG A 33 1.79 -1.18 36.69
C ARG A 33 0.89 -1.52 35.52
N SER A 34 -0.19 -0.80 35.34
CA SER A 34 -1.14 -1.03 34.24
C SER A 34 -0.47 -1.10 32.87
N GLU A 35 0.53 -0.26 32.62
CA GLU A 35 1.31 -0.28 31.35
C GLU A 35 2.02 -1.62 31.11
N LEU A 36 2.52 -2.27 32.16
CA LEU A 36 3.16 -3.59 32.04
C LEU A 36 2.16 -4.69 31.73
N VAL A 37 0.96 -4.60 32.30
CA VAL A 37 -0.13 -5.54 32.03
C VAL A 37 -0.64 -5.36 30.63
N GLU A 38 -0.82 -4.13 30.20
CA GLU A 38 -1.20 -3.76 28.83
C GLU A 38 -0.17 -4.27 27.80
N ALA A 39 1.11 -4.00 28.03
CA ALA A 39 2.18 -4.47 27.17
C ALA A 39 2.18 -6.00 27.04
N ARG A 40 1.95 -6.72 28.16
CA ARG A 40 1.89 -8.18 28.14
C ARG A 40 0.63 -8.71 27.44
N ALA A 41 -0.51 -8.07 27.62
CA ALA A 41 -1.74 -8.43 26.91
C ALA A 41 -1.60 -8.22 25.40
N LYS A 42 -0.95 -7.14 24.98
CA LYS A 42 -0.65 -6.87 23.55
C LYS A 42 0.32 -7.91 22.99
N GLU A 43 1.39 -8.25 23.70
CA GLU A 43 2.37 -9.28 23.29
C GLU A 43 1.73 -10.66 23.08
N LEU A 44 0.77 -11.02 23.93
CA LEU A 44 0.03 -12.28 23.85
C LEU A 44 -1.17 -12.24 22.88
N GLY A 45 -1.48 -11.09 22.29
CA GLY A 45 -2.60 -10.91 21.38
C GLY A 45 -3.98 -10.83 22.05
N PHE A 46 -4.03 -10.65 23.38
CA PHE A 46 -5.31 -10.59 24.14
C PHE A 46 -5.93 -9.22 24.18
N TRP A 47 -5.17 -8.16 23.89
CA TRP A 47 -5.64 -6.77 24.03
C TRP A 47 -6.93 -6.50 23.27
N GLN A 48 -7.10 -7.07 22.09
CA GLN A 48 -8.33 -6.94 21.31
C GLN A 48 -9.51 -7.75 21.84
N GLY A 49 -9.23 -8.76 22.67
CA GLY A 49 -10.25 -9.58 23.35
C GLY A 49 -10.65 -9.07 24.72
N LEU A 50 -9.88 -8.11 25.28
CA LEU A 50 -10.21 -7.48 26.55
C LEU A 50 -11.49 -6.66 26.39
N THR A 51 -12.43 -6.86 27.29
CA THR A 51 -13.65 -6.06 27.29
C THR A 51 -13.33 -4.61 27.64
N PHE A 52 -14.14 -3.66 27.15
CA PHE A 52 -14.06 -2.23 27.49
C PHE A 52 -13.98 -1.99 29.03
N ARG A 53 -14.60 -2.84 29.83
CA ARG A 53 -14.51 -2.75 31.29
C ARG A 53 -13.13 -3.06 31.84
N MET A 54 -12.41 -4.01 31.23
CA MET A 54 -11.03 -4.26 31.66
C MET A 54 -10.07 -3.15 31.30
N GLU A 55 -10.20 -2.59 30.12
CA GLU A 55 -9.45 -1.38 29.76
C GLU A 55 -9.74 -0.28 30.77
N ARG A 56 -11.00 -0.12 31.17
CA ARG A 56 -11.40 0.83 32.21
C ARG A 56 -10.72 0.54 33.55
N TRP A 57 -10.71 -0.72 34.03
CA TRP A 57 -10.02 -1.06 35.26
C TRP A 57 -8.53 -0.79 35.25
N LEU A 58 -7.87 -0.95 34.11
CA LEU A 58 -6.46 -0.68 33.93
C LEU A 58 -6.16 0.83 33.82
N THR A 59 -7.05 1.63 33.29
CA THR A 59 -6.88 3.07 33.09
C THR A 59 -7.45 3.90 34.25
N ASP A 60 -8.67 3.61 34.67
CA ASP A 60 -9.43 4.44 35.61
C ASP A 60 -9.55 3.81 37.03
N GLY A 61 -9.02 2.58 37.19
CA GLY A 61 -9.23 1.80 38.41
C GLY A 61 -8.72 2.46 39.68
N LYS A 62 -7.71 3.36 39.60
CA LYS A 62 -7.26 4.11 40.76
C LYS A 62 -8.35 5.05 41.30
N SER A 63 -9.01 5.78 40.42
CA SER A 63 -10.09 6.68 40.77
C SER A 63 -11.30 5.91 41.31
N GLU A 64 -11.61 4.74 40.76
CA GLU A 64 -12.69 3.89 41.25
C GLU A 64 -12.34 3.25 42.60
N LEU A 65 -11.11 2.80 42.82
CA LEU A 65 -10.64 2.28 44.10
C LEU A 65 -10.80 3.33 45.23
N GLU A 66 -10.42 4.59 44.92
CA GLU A 66 -10.55 5.72 45.84
C GLU A 66 -12.04 6.04 46.16
N ALA A 67 -12.90 5.88 45.15
CA ALA A 67 -14.35 6.23 45.30
C ALA A 67 -15.16 5.19 46.08
N VAL A 68 -14.90 3.90 45.88
CA VAL A 68 -15.74 2.83 46.47
C VAL A 68 -15.04 2.03 47.58
N GLY A 69 -13.74 2.17 47.71
CA GLY A 69 -12.97 1.39 48.66
C GLY A 69 -12.56 0.00 48.15
N ARG A 70 -11.69 -0.66 48.92
CA ARG A 70 -11.00 -1.86 48.47
C ARG A 70 -11.88 -3.08 48.24
N GLU A 71 -12.73 -3.39 49.19
CA GLU A 71 -13.59 -4.58 49.14
C GLU A 71 -14.63 -4.50 48.02
N GLU A 72 -15.26 -3.37 47.89
CA GLU A 72 -16.24 -3.11 46.84
C GLU A 72 -15.59 -3.12 45.45
N PHE A 73 -14.39 -2.54 45.31
CA PHE A 73 -13.63 -2.55 44.07
C PHE A 73 -13.24 -3.98 43.63
N GLN A 74 -12.84 -4.83 44.59
CA GLN A 74 -12.54 -6.24 44.32
C GLN A 74 -13.78 -7.02 43.86
N SER A 75 -14.95 -6.76 44.53
CA SER A 75 -16.21 -7.39 44.13
C SER A 75 -16.59 -7.04 42.68
N ARG A 76 -16.51 -5.78 42.34
CA ARG A 76 -16.80 -5.29 40.97
C ARG A 76 -15.89 -5.90 39.91
N ILE A 77 -14.58 -6.05 40.18
CA ILE A 77 -13.65 -6.73 39.29
C ILE A 77 -14.03 -8.20 39.11
N ALA A 78 -14.37 -8.88 40.22
CA ALA A 78 -14.75 -10.29 40.15
C ALA A 78 -16.04 -10.50 39.33
N GLU A 79 -17.03 -9.62 39.51
CA GLU A 79 -18.29 -9.63 38.75
C GLU A 79 -18.07 -9.37 37.25
N ASP A 80 -17.24 -8.36 36.91
CA ASP A 80 -16.89 -8.03 35.53
C ASP A 80 -16.15 -9.18 34.86
N TYR A 81 -15.27 -9.87 35.61
CA TYR A 81 -14.58 -11.05 35.09
C TYR A 81 -15.53 -12.23 34.88
N ALA A 82 -16.44 -12.50 35.81
CA ALA A 82 -17.44 -13.56 35.65
C ALA A 82 -18.34 -13.31 34.43
N ALA A 83 -18.80 -12.08 34.23
CA ALA A 83 -19.62 -11.70 33.07
C ALA A 83 -18.83 -11.82 31.75
N TYR A 84 -17.54 -11.50 31.78
CA TYR A 84 -16.66 -11.69 30.61
C TYR A 84 -16.48 -13.18 30.27
N ARG A 85 -16.20 -14.03 31.28
CA ARG A 85 -16.05 -15.49 31.05
C ARG A 85 -17.31 -16.10 30.47
N GLU A 86 -18.47 -15.76 30.98
CA GLU A 86 -19.74 -16.26 30.45
C GLU A 86 -19.91 -15.93 28.97
N LYS A 87 -19.63 -14.69 28.58
CA LYS A 87 -19.69 -14.26 27.16
C LYS A 87 -18.64 -14.95 26.29
N ALA A 88 -17.43 -15.10 26.79
CA ALA A 88 -16.35 -15.77 26.07
C ALA A 88 -16.65 -17.28 25.88
N ASP A 89 -17.17 -17.94 26.91
CA ASP A 89 -17.54 -19.35 26.84
C ASP A 89 -18.77 -19.58 25.96
N ALA A 90 -19.75 -18.67 25.97
CA ALA A 90 -20.88 -18.69 25.04
C ALA A 90 -20.41 -18.50 23.58
N ALA A 91 -19.46 -17.59 23.33
CA ALA A 91 -18.88 -17.41 22.00
C ALA A 91 -18.09 -18.64 21.54
N ARG A 92 -17.29 -19.25 22.44
CA ARG A 92 -16.58 -20.51 22.18
C ARG A 92 -17.51 -21.68 21.95
N ALA A 93 -18.62 -21.76 22.68
CA ALA A 93 -19.65 -22.79 22.47
C ALA A 93 -20.32 -22.63 21.10
N ARG A 94 -20.75 -21.40 20.74
CA ARG A 94 -21.32 -21.11 19.41
C ARG A 94 -20.34 -21.43 18.28
N PHE A 95 -19.05 -21.22 18.49
CA PHE A 95 -18.01 -21.57 17.50
C PHE A 95 -17.80 -23.07 17.41
N ARG A 96 -17.85 -23.82 18.54
CA ARG A 96 -17.81 -25.28 18.57
C ARG A 96 -19.05 -25.91 17.95
N ASP A 97 -20.23 -25.37 18.21
CA ASP A 97 -21.49 -25.84 17.66
C ASP A 97 -21.56 -25.58 16.14
N ARG A 98 -21.08 -24.47 15.64
CA ARG A 98 -20.91 -24.24 14.19
C ARG A 98 -19.93 -25.23 13.54
N ARG A 99 -18.88 -25.65 14.23
CA ARG A 99 -17.97 -26.70 13.76
C ARG A 99 -18.55 -28.10 13.87
N ARG A 100 -19.48 -28.36 14.82
CA ARG A 100 -20.17 -29.64 14.99
C ARG A 100 -21.40 -29.76 14.09
N ALA A 101 -22.07 -28.66 13.76
CA ALA A 101 -23.31 -28.65 12.99
C ALA A 101 -23.18 -28.98 11.49
N ALA A 102 -21.99 -29.02 10.97
CA ALA A 102 -21.69 -29.60 9.67
C ALA A 102 -20.55 -30.60 9.85
N PRO A 103 -20.80 -31.90 9.81
CA PRO A 103 -19.70 -32.81 9.56
C PRO A 103 -19.09 -32.35 8.23
N PHE A 104 -17.84 -31.87 8.30
CA PHE A 104 -17.08 -31.50 7.11
C PHE A 104 -16.81 -32.79 6.34
N SER A 105 -17.80 -33.24 5.56
CA SER A 105 -17.56 -34.27 4.58
C SER A 105 -17.05 -33.61 3.31
N PHE A 106 -15.73 -33.31 3.30
CA PHE A 106 -15.05 -33.03 2.04
C PHE A 106 -14.80 -34.39 1.36
N THR A 107 -15.60 -34.69 0.35
CA THR A 107 -15.30 -35.77 -0.58
C THR A 107 -14.50 -35.13 -1.71
N PRO A 108 -13.25 -35.54 -1.95
CA PRO A 108 -12.51 -35.09 -3.11
C PRO A 108 -13.27 -35.42 -4.40
N ASP A 109 -13.39 -34.43 -5.29
CA ASP A 109 -13.98 -34.68 -6.61
C ASP A 109 -12.98 -35.47 -7.47
N CYS A 110 -13.51 -36.49 -8.16
CA CYS A 110 -12.76 -37.17 -9.21
C CYS A 110 -12.76 -36.26 -10.45
N LEU A 111 -11.59 -35.90 -10.99
CA LEU A 111 -11.48 -35.01 -12.16
C LEU A 111 -12.23 -35.51 -13.38
N GLU A 112 -12.43 -36.82 -13.51
CA GLU A 112 -13.26 -37.43 -14.58
C GLU A 112 -14.71 -36.89 -14.56
N ASN A 113 -15.22 -36.58 -13.37
CA ASN A 113 -16.57 -36.07 -13.18
C ASN A 113 -16.68 -34.53 -13.16
N VAL A 114 -15.55 -33.85 -13.24
CA VAL A 114 -15.51 -32.36 -13.25
C VAL A 114 -15.60 -31.87 -14.70
N PRO A 115 -16.65 -31.13 -15.08
CA PRO A 115 -16.77 -30.62 -16.43
C PRO A 115 -15.67 -29.59 -16.73
N ILE A 116 -15.14 -29.64 -17.93
CA ILE A 116 -14.24 -28.59 -18.46
C ILE A 116 -15.04 -27.30 -18.58
N GLN A 117 -14.51 -26.21 -18.03
CA GLN A 117 -15.15 -24.89 -18.05
C GLN A 117 -14.20 -23.86 -18.66
N ASN A 118 -14.74 -22.94 -19.44
CA ASN A 118 -14.01 -21.79 -19.93
C ASN A 118 -13.85 -20.77 -18.79
N VAL A 119 -12.76 -20.02 -18.83
CA VAL A 119 -12.58 -18.88 -17.95
C VAL A 119 -13.53 -17.77 -18.40
N SER A 120 -14.35 -17.28 -17.48
CA SER A 120 -15.16 -16.09 -17.72
C SER A 120 -14.34 -14.83 -17.45
N TRP A 121 -14.49 -13.82 -18.28
CA TRP A 121 -13.73 -12.59 -18.23
C TRP A 121 -14.63 -11.36 -18.08
N LEU A 122 -14.26 -10.44 -17.22
CA LEU A 122 -14.81 -9.09 -17.21
C LEU A 122 -14.17 -8.26 -18.33
N VAL A 123 -12.88 -8.39 -18.50
CA VAL A 123 -12.08 -7.87 -19.62
C VAL A 123 -11.24 -9.03 -20.14
N GLU A 124 -11.50 -9.43 -21.38
CA GLU A 124 -10.87 -10.61 -22.00
C GLU A 124 -9.34 -10.57 -21.88
N GLY A 125 -8.79 -11.66 -21.37
CA GLY A 125 -7.34 -11.82 -21.16
C GLY A 125 -6.72 -10.90 -20.11
N LEU A 126 -7.52 -10.01 -19.44
CA LEU A 126 -7.00 -9.03 -18.50
C LEU A 126 -7.58 -9.16 -17.08
N LEU A 127 -8.90 -9.22 -16.95
CA LEU A 127 -9.58 -9.30 -15.65
C LEU A 127 -10.53 -10.50 -15.62
N PRO A 128 -10.16 -11.61 -14.98
CA PRO A 128 -11.02 -12.77 -14.87
C PRO A 128 -12.14 -12.57 -13.85
N MET A 129 -13.32 -13.08 -14.14
CA MET A 129 -14.46 -13.11 -13.23
C MET A 129 -14.21 -14.11 -12.08
N GLY A 130 -14.79 -13.83 -10.91
CA GLY A 130 -14.64 -14.66 -9.71
C GLY A 130 -13.26 -14.60 -9.05
N GLU A 131 -12.37 -13.74 -9.52
CA GLU A 131 -10.97 -13.70 -9.11
C GLU A 131 -10.52 -12.31 -8.68
N VAL A 132 -9.37 -12.28 -8.01
CA VAL A 132 -8.70 -11.05 -7.60
C VAL A 132 -7.62 -10.69 -8.61
N SER A 133 -7.64 -9.45 -9.06
CA SER A 133 -6.61 -8.81 -9.88
C SER A 133 -5.97 -7.66 -9.12
N LEU A 134 -4.74 -7.32 -9.46
CA LEU A 134 -3.92 -6.32 -8.79
C LEU A 134 -3.49 -5.22 -9.75
N LEU A 135 -3.58 -3.96 -9.32
CA LEU A 135 -3.01 -2.79 -9.99
C LEU A 135 -1.99 -2.11 -9.06
N GLY A 136 -0.72 -2.30 -9.34
CA GLY A 136 0.38 -1.62 -8.66
C GLY A 136 0.81 -0.36 -9.41
N ALA A 137 0.97 0.76 -8.70
CA ALA A 137 1.40 2.01 -9.32
C ALA A 137 2.10 2.94 -8.32
N ASP A 138 3.04 3.74 -8.80
CA ASP A 138 3.59 4.83 -8.01
C ASP A 138 2.52 5.90 -7.75
N GLY A 139 2.65 6.65 -6.65
CA GLY A 139 1.77 7.78 -6.39
C GLY A 139 1.79 8.80 -7.54
N GLY A 140 0.63 9.31 -7.93
CA GLY A 140 0.52 10.33 -8.99
C GLY A 140 0.71 9.83 -10.43
N THR A 141 0.78 8.51 -10.67
CA THR A 141 0.89 7.96 -12.04
C THR A 141 -0.44 7.86 -12.80
N GLY A 142 -1.54 8.39 -12.26
CA GLY A 142 -2.82 8.37 -12.96
C GLY A 142 -3.61 7.07 -12.82
N LYS A 143 -3.32 6.24 -11.85
CA LYS A 143 -4.02 4.97 -11.56
C LYS A 143 -5.55 5.14 -11.55
N GLY A 144 -6.08 6.04 -10.73
CA GLY A 144 -7.52 6.30 -10.64
C GLY A 144 -8.12 6.90 -11.93
N ILE A 145 -7.29 7.56 -12.77
CA ILE A 145 -7.74 8.08 -14.07
C ILE A 145 -7.91 6.94 -15.08
N TRP A 146 -6.99 5.97 -15.09
CA TRP A 146 -7.15 4.76 -15.90
C TRP A 146 -8.30 3.88 -15.40
N GLN A 147 -8.47 3.76 -14.08
CA GLN A 147 -9.62 3.03 -13.52
C GLN A 147 -10.97 3.61 -13.98
N ALA A 148 -11.05 4.93 -14.18
CA ALA A 148 -12.25 5.55 -14.71
C ALA A 148 -12.59 5.05 -16.13
N GLN A 149 -11.60 4.78 -16.98
CA GLN A 149 -11.80 4.14 -18.28
C GLN A 149 -12.33 2.71 -18.15
N LEU A 150 -11.78 1.94 -17.20
CA LEU A 150 -12.26 0.60 -16.91
C LEU A 150 -13.72 0.62 -16.40
N ILE A 151 -14.06 1.58 -15.53
CA ILE A 151 -15.43 1.74 -15.01
C ILE A 151 -16.39 2.12 -16.14
N ALA A 152 -16.00 3.02 -17.03
CA ALA A 152 -16.79 3.38 -18.19
C ALA A 152 -17.01 2.19 -19.15
N TYR A 153 -15.98 1.37 -19.34
CA TYR A 153 -16.09 0.13 -20.10
C TYR A 153 -17.11 -0.84 -19.45
N VAL A 154 -16.99 -1.09 -18.16
CA VAL A 154 -17.86 -2.05 -17.44
C VAL A 154 -19.30 -1.55 -17.37
N THR A 155 -19.52 -0.26 -17.08
CA THR A 155 -20.86 0.27 -16.82
C THR A 155 -21.61 0.67 -18.06
N ALA A 156 -20.93 1.26 -19.05
CA ALA A 156 -21.54 1.84 -20.26
C ALA A 156 -21.11 1.14 -21.57
N GLY A 157 -20.26 0.12 -21.52
CA GLY A 157 -19.74 -0.56 -22.70
C GLY A 157 -18.80 0.31 -23.57
N ARG A 158 -18.19 1.33 -22.99
CA ARG A 158 -17.31 2.27 -23.71
C ARG A 158 -16.04 1.59 -24.20
N THR A 159 -15.95 1.34 -25.48
CA THR A 159 -14.72 0.83 -26.11
C THR A 159 -13.65 1.93 -26.20
N SER A 160 -12.40 1.54 -26.17
CA SER A 160 -11.24 2.42 -26.32
C SER A 160 -10.04 1.60 -26.79
N GLY A 161 -8.89 2.22 -27.03
CA GLY A 161 -7.66 1.49 -27.32
C GLY A 161 -7.20 0.57 -26.14
N PHE A 162 -7.65 0.86 -24.92
CA PHE A 162 -7.47 -0.06 -23.80
C PHE A 162 -8.36 -1.30 -23.91
N PHE A 163 -9.60 -1.10 -24.33
CA PHE A 163 -10.68 -2.09 -24.43
C PHE A 163 -11.33 -2.02 -25.81
N PRO A 164 -10.68 -2.63 -26.83
CA PRO A 164 -11.11 -2.47 -28.24
C PRO A 164 -12.40 -3.23 -28.58
N GLN A 165 -12.75 -4.24 -27.79
CA GLN A 165 -13.99 -4.97 -27.96
C GLN A 165 -14.98 -4.58 -26.86
N PRO A 166 -16.28 -4.49 -27.13
CA PRO A 166 -17.27 -4.24 -26.10
C PRO A 166 -17.31 -5.41 -25.10
N PRO A 167 -17.73 -5.17 -23.85
CA PRO A 167 -17.92 -6.25 -22.89
C PRO A 167 -19.09 -7.14 -23.35
N GLU A 168 -19.05 -8.42 -23.03
CA GLU A 168 -20.20 -9.34 -23.28
C GLU A 168 -21.48 -8.80 -22.63
N GLN A 169 -21.36 -8.25 -21.43
CA GLN A 169 -22.45 -7.62 -20.71
C GLN A 169 -21.94 -6.47 -19.85
N THR A 170 -22.66 -5.35 -19.88
CA THR A 170 -22.42 -4.25 -18.94
C THR A 170 -22.92 -4.59 -17.56
N GLY A 171 -22.24 -4.07 -16.51
CA GLY A 171 -22.57 -4.39 -15.12
C GLY A 171 -22.36 -3.24 -14.16
N GLY A 172 -22.73 -3.45 -12.91
CA GLY A 172 -22.49 -2.50 -11.84
C GLY A 172 -21.04 -2.52 -11.37
N VAL A 173 -20.55 -1.40 -10.83
CA VAL A 173 -19.26 -1.28 -10.19
C VAL A 173 -19.43 -0.80 -8.75
N LEU A 174 -18.78 -1.50 -7.82
CA LEU A 174 -18.71 -1.10 -6.41
C LEU A 174 -17.29 -0.67 -6.08
N ILE A 175 -17.12 0.59 -5.67
CA ILE A 175 -15.83 1.18 -5.32
C ILE A 175 -15.74 1.30 -3.80
N PHE A 176 -14.70 0.74 -3.22
CA PHE A 176 -14.24 1.05 -1.87
C PHE A 176 -13.11 2.06 -1.98
N SER A 177 -13.39 3.32 -1.65
CA SER A 177 -12.43 4.43 -1.77
C SER A 177 -11.90 4.84 -0.39
N GLY A 178 -10.56 4.79 -0.25
CA GLY A 178 -9.87 5.23 0.95
C GLY A 178 -9.24 6.62 0.84
N GLU A 179 -9.18 7.19 -0.38
CA GLU A 179 -8.48 8.46 -0.62
C GLU A 179 -9.32 9.46 -1.41
N ASP A 180 -10.01 9.03 -2.46
CA ASP A 180 -10.71 9.93 -3.39
C ASP A 180 -12.13 10.25 -2.87
N ASP A 181 -12.44 11.55 -2.74
CA ASP A 181 -13.78 12.05 -2.41
C ASP A 181 -14.75 11.82 -3.58
N PRO A 182 -15.95 11.24 -3.34
CA PRO A 182 -16.92 10.95 -4.39
C PRO A 182 -17.36 12.17 -5.18
N GLY A 183 -17.64 13.29 -4.50
CA GLY A 183 -18.17 14.52 -5.13
C GLY A 183 -17.08 15.36 -5.77
N LYS A 184 -15.93 15.51 -5.11
CA LYS A 184 -14.85 16.39 -5.56
C LYS A 184 -13.97 15.77 -6.64
N VAL A 185 -13.83 14.43 -6.65
CA VAL A 185 -12.87 13.74 -7.51
C VAL A 185 -13.54 12.69 -8.38
N LEU A 186 -14.19 11.67 -7.77
CA LEU A 186 -14.63 10.50 -8.52
C LEU A 186 -15.71 10.84 -9.54
N LYS A 187 -16.75 11.60 -9.15
CA LYS A 187 -17.87 11.91 -10.02
C LYS A 187 -17.43 12.62 -11.31
N ALA A 188 -16.63 13.68 -11.20
CA ALA A 188 -16.15 14.42 -12.36
C ALA A 188 -15.26 13.54 -13.27
N ARG A 189 -14.37 12.74 -12.68
CA ARG A 189 -13.46 11.83 -13.39
C ARG A 189 -14.23 10.74 -14.15
N LEU A 190 -15.19 10.10 -13.49
CA LEU A 190 -16.02 9.05 -14.09
C LEU A 190 -16.94 9.57 -15.18
N THR A 191 -17.53 10.76 -14.99
CA THR A 191 -18.34 11.43 -16.02
C THR A 191 -17.49 11.77 -17.24
N ALA A 192 -16.27 12.31 -17.05
CA ALA A 192 -15.35 12.59 -18.15
C ALA A 192 -14.96 11.34 -18.94
N ALA A 193 -14.82 10.19 -18.27
CA ALA A 193 -14.56 8.90 -18.92
C ALA A 193 -15.80 8.30 -19.59
N GLY A 194 -16.99 8.82 -19.34
CA GLY A 194 -18.27 8.37 -19.92
C GLY A 194 -18.87 7.15 -19.22
N ALA A 195 -18.64 6.99 -17.92
CA ALA A 195 -19.26 5.94 -17.11
C ALA A 195 -20.77 6.17 -16.94
N ASP A 196 -21.54 5.07 -16.86
CA ASP A 196 -22.95 5.12 -16.43
C ASP A 196 -23.00 5.22 -14.91
N MET A 197 -23.25 6.45 -14.42
CA MET A 197 -23.24 6.77 -12.99
C MET A 197 -24.35 6.06 -12.22
N SER A 198 -25.43 5.62 -12.86
CA SER A 198 -26.51 4.87 -12.22
C SER A 198 -26.08 3.47 -11.79
N ARG A 199 -24.97 2.97 -12.36
CA ARG A 199 -24.36 1.65 -12.08
C ARG A 199 -23.11 1.72 -11.21
N VAL A 200 -22.72 2.91 -10.74
CA VAL A 200 -21.55 3.07 -9.88
C VAL A 200 -21.98 3.34 -8.43
N MET A 201 -21.55 2.48 -7.55
CA MET A 201 -21.74 2.63 -6.11
C MET A 201 -20.39 2.84 -5.43
N VAL A 202 -20.36 3.72 -4.42
CA VAL A 202 -19.13 4.06 -3.70
C VAL A 202 -19.36 3.92 -2.18
N VAL A 203 -18.41 3.29 -1.50
CA VAL A 203 -18.29 3.27 -0.05
C VAL A 203 -16.94 3.88 0.29
N THR A 204 -16.93 5.01 0.99
CA THR A 204 -15.68 5.62 1.46
C THR A 204 -15.36 5.18 2.88
N SER A 205 -14.06 5.04 3.18
CA SER A 205 -13.56 4.75 4.54
C SER A 205 -14.10 5.76 5.55
N ASP A 206 -14.04 7.05 5.22
CA ASP A 206 -14.44 8.15 6.10
C ASP A 206 -15.94 8.15 6.39
N ALA A 207 -16.79 8.00 5.35
CA ALA A 207 -18.23 7.94 5.53
C ALA A 207 -18.67 6.71 6.32
N TYR A 208 -17.99 5.58 6.14
CA TYR A 208 -18.24 4.38 6.92
C TYR A 208 -17.85 4.61 8.38
N PHE A 209 -16.66 5.12 8.65
CA PHE A 209 -16.18 5.43 9.99
C PHE A 209 -17.09 6.44 10.71
N ALA A 210 -17.48 7.51 10.03
CA ALA A 210 -18.38 8.52 10.59
C ALA A 210 -19.74 7.96 11.04
N ARG A 211 -20.21 6.89 10.37
CA ARG A 211 -21.51 6.25 10.69
C ARG A 211 -21.42 5.15 11.73
N THR A 212 -20.31 4.43 11.81
CA THR A 212 -20.18 3.20 12.61
C THR A 212 -19.23 3.34 13.79
N GLY A 213 -18.36 4.36 13.79
CA GLY A 213 -17.28 4.51 14.76
C GLY A 213 -16.14 3.49 14.59
N SER A 214 -16.17 2.69 13.52
CA SER A 214 -15.19 1.63 13.29
C SER A 214 -14.69 1.66 11.84
N PRO A 215 -13.43 1.30 11.55
CA PRO A 215 -12.94 1.20 10.18
C PRO A 215 -13.63 0.04 9.43
N LEU A 216 -13.86 0.23 8.13
CA LEU A 216 -14.29 -0.85 7.25
C LEU A 216 -13.06 -1.66 6.85
N CYS A 217 -13.04 -2.94 7.18
CA CYS A 217 -11.89 -3.81 6.90
C CYS A 217 -12.27 -4.97 5.99
N ILE A 218 -11.27 -5.50 5.28
CA ILE A 218 -11.34 -6.77 4.56
C ILE A 218 -10.58 -7.80 5.42
N PRO A 219 -11.17 -8.93 5.77
CA PRO A 219 -12.50 -9.46 5.50
C PRO A 219 -13.50 -9.11 6.62
N ASP A 220 -14.46 -8.24 6.37
CA ASP A 220 -15.54 -7.91 7.30
C ASP A 220 -16.88 -8.41 6.76
N THR A 221 -17.79 -8.76 7.67
CA THR A 221 -19.18 -9.09 7.32
C THR A 221 -19.89 -7.91 6.65
N SER A 222 -19.57 -6.67 7.00
CA SER A 222 -20.11 -5.46 6.38
C SER A 222 -19.65 -5.33 4.93
N PHE A 223 -18.36 -5.58 4.66
CA PHE A 223 -17.82 -5.62 3.30
C PHE A 223 -18.56 -6.63 2.43
N ALA A 224 -18.74 -7.86 2.93
CA ALA A 224 -19.49 -8.90 2.24
C ALA A 224 -20.96 -8.54 1.99
N LYS A 225 -21.61 -7.84 2.94
CA LYS A 225 -22.98 -7.34 2.78
C LYS A 225 -23.09 -6.28 1.67
N TYR A 226 -22.12 -5.37 1.55
CA TYR A 226 -22.11 -4.39 0.47
C TYR A 226 -21.99 -5.06 -0.89
N VAL A 227 -21.06 -6.02 -1.05
CA VAL A 227 -20.90 -6.76 -2.31
C VAL A 227 -22.17 -7.55 -2.63
N GLY A 228 -22.73 -8.27 -1.65
CA GLY A 228 -23.95 -9.04 -1.85
C GLY A 228 -25.18 -8.20 -2.23
N LYS A 229 -25.32 -7.00 -1.64
CA LYS A 229 -26.42 -6.07 -1.95
C LYS A 229 -26.25 -5.39 -3.30
N ALA A 230 -25.03 -4.99 -3.62
CA ALA A 230 -24.71 -4.29 -4.86
C ALA A 230 -24.71 -5.23 -6.07
N ALA A 231 -24.41 -6.50 -5.87
CA ALA A 231 -24.24 -7.51 -6.93
C ALA A 231 -23.44 -6.97 -8.14
N PRO A 232 -22.23 -6.39 -7.92
CA PRO A 232 -21.48 -5.74 -8.96
C PRO A 232 -20.81 -6.74 -9.88
N ALA A 233 -20.53 -6.35 -11.13
CA ALA A 233 -19.62 -7.09 -12.00
C ALA A 233 -18.15 -6.85 -11.62
N LEU A 234 -17.85 -5.65 -11.06
CA LEU A 234 -16.50 -5.26 -10.65
C LEU A 234 -16.52 -4.65 -9.24
N VAL A 235 -15.64 -5.13 -8.38
CA VAL A 235 -15.30 -4.51 -7.09
C VAL A 235 -13.94 -3.84 -7.22
N ILE A 236 -13.83 -2.57 -6.91
CA ILE A 236 -12.56 -1.83 -6.86
C ILE A 236 -12.25 -1.49 -5.40
N ILE A 237 -11.01 -1.76 -4.98
CA ILE A 237 -10.50 -1.41 -3.66
C ILE A 237 -9.29 -0.49 -3.85
N ASP A 238 -9.41 0.79 -3.51
CA ASP A 238 -8.40 1.80 -3.80
C ASP A 238 -8.17 2.79 -2.63
N PRO A 239 -7.00 2.72 -1.98
CA PRO A 239 -6.03 1.64 -2.00
C PRO A 239 -6.34 0.53 -0.98
N LEU A 240 -5.77 -0.66 -1.16
CA LEU A 240 -5.92 -1.80 -0.25
C LEU A 240 -5.59 -1.44 1.21
N GLN A 241 -4.54 -0.64 1.41
CA GLN A 241 -4.02 -0.27 2.73
C GLN A 241 -5.09 0.37 3.63
N SER A 242 -6.01 1.12 3.05
CA SER A 242 -7.10 1.79 3.78
C SER A 242 -8.17 0.83 4.31
N PHE A 243 -8.14 -0.43 3.87
CA PHE A 243 -9.16 -1.44 4.20
C PHE A 243 -8.58 -2.70 4.86
N LEU A 244 -7.31 -2.67 5.28
CA LEU A 244 -6.72 -3.75 6.04
C LEU A 244 -7.02 -3.58 7.53
N PRO A 245 -7.28 -4.68 8.27
CA PRO A 245 -7.44 -4.62 9.71
C PRO A 245 -6.19 -4.09 10.41
N ALA A 246 -6.37 -3.39 11.53
CA ALA A 246 -5.26 -2.98 12.38
C ALA A 246 -4.42 -4.20 12.79
N GLY A 247 -3.09 -4.07 12.71
CA GLY A 247 -2.15 -5.14 13.03
C GLY A 247 -1.87 -6.14 11.90
N VAL A 248 -2.52 -6.01 10.74
CA VAL A 248 -2.14 -6.78 9.54
C VAL A 248 -0.93 -6.12 8.90
N GLU A 249 0.22 -6.80 8.98
CA GLU A 249 1.44 -6.36 8.33
C GLU A 249 1.44 -6.81 6.86
N MET A 250 1.54 -5.85 5.95
CA MET A 250 1.59 -6.14 4.51
C MET A 250 2.80 -7.00 4.11
N ALA A 251 3.90 -6.93 4.86
CA ALA A 251 5.08 -7.77 4.66
C ALA A 251 4.85 -9.23 5.11
N SER A 252 3.85 -9.49 5.94
CA SER A 252 3.53 -10.84 6.43
C SER A 252 2.69 -11.62 5.43
N ARG A 253 3.29 -12.63 4.78
CA ARG A 253 2.62 -13.49 3.79
C ARG A 253 1.34 -14.14 4.34
N ASN A 254 1.41 -14.69 5.55
CA ASN A 254 0.28 -15.41 6.15
C ASN A 254 -0.87 -14.46 6.49
N GLN A 255 -0.58 -13.27 7.02
CA GLN A 255 -1.59 -12.28 7.35
C GLN A 255 -2.29 -11.75 6.10
N MET A 256 -1.52 -11.41 5.04
CA MET A 256 -2.09 -10.97 3.77
C MET A 256 -2.93 -12.06 3.10
N ARG A 257 -2.48 -13.31 3.14
CA ARG A 257 -3.26 -14.43 2.62
C ARG A 257 -4.57 -14.60 3.39
N SER A 258 -4.54 -14.53 4.71
CA SER A 258 -5.74 -14.61 5.55
C SER A 258 -6.71 -13.45 5.30
N ALA A 259 -6.24 -12.25 5.00
CA ALA A 259 -7.07 -11.11 4.66
C ALA A 259 -7.71 -11.23 3.26
N LEU A 260 -6.98 -11.73 2.26
CA LEU A 260 -7.41 -11.72 0.86
C LEU A 260 -8.16 -12.97 0.41
N LEU A 261 -7.95 -14.15 1.04
CA LEU A 261 -8.70 -15.37 0.69
C LEU A 261 -10.22 -15.21 0.83
N PRO A 262 -10.76 -14.55 1.88
CA PRO A 262 -12.19 -14.29 1.96
C PRO A 262 -12.72 -13.38 0.85
N LEU A 263 -11.93 -12.39 0.39
CA LEU A 263 -12.29 -11.57 -0.75
C LEU A 263 -12.38 -12.41 -2.03
N LYS A 264 -11.40 -13.29 -2.28
CA LYS A 264 -11.44 -14.21 -3.42
C LYS A 264 -12.68 -15.11 -3.37
N ALA A 265 -12.97 -15.71 -2.21
CA ALA A 265 -14.16 -16.54 -2.03
C ALA A 265 -15.46 -15.75 -2.27
N LEU A 266 -15.50 -14.48 -1.85
CA LEU A 266 -16.62 -13.58 -2.08
C LEU A 266 -16.82 -13.29 -3.58
N CYS A 267 -15.74 -13.01 -4.31
CA CYS A 267 -15.76 -12.78 -5.75
C CYS A 267 -16.28 -14.02 -6.51
N ALA A 268 -15.76 -15.20 -6.17
CA ALA A 268 -16.22 -16.45 -6.76
C ALA A 268 -17.70 -16.72 -6.47
N LYS A 269 -18.14 -16.48 -5.23
CA LYS A 269 -19.55 -16.67 -4.81
C LYS A 269 -20.51 -15.75 -5.56
N HIS A 270 -20.14 -14.50 -5.80
CA HIS A 270 -21.01 -13.50 -6.43
C HIS A 270 -20.75 -13.34 -7.93
N GLY A 271 -19.82 -14.11 -8.50
CA GLY A 271 -19.48 -14.03 -9.92
C GLY A 271 -18.99 -12.65 -10.33
N CYS A 272 -18.21 -11.95 -9.47
CA CYS A 272 -17.66 -10.61 -9.76
C CYS A 272 -16.14 -10.63 -9.83
N ALA A 273 -15.56 -9.74 -10.62
CA ALA A 273 -14.12 -9.50 -10.59
C ALA A 273 -13.75 -8.52 -9.46
N ALA A 274 -12.59 -8.68 -8.84
CA ALA A 274 -12.04 -7.66 -7.95
C ALA A 274 -10.74 -7.09 -8.50
N LEU A 275 -10.61 -5.76 -8.49
CA LEU A 275 -9.37 -5.04 -8.77
C LEU A 275 -8.90 -4.34 -7.50
N ILE A 276 -7.79 -4.82 -6.96
CA ILE A 276 -7.12 -4.22 -5.82
C ILE A 276 -6.07 -3.24 -6.33
N SER A 277 -6.13 -2.01 -5.86
CA SER A 277 -5.09 -1.01 -6.13
C SER A 277 -4.16 -0.87 -4.94
N MET A 278 -2.87 -0.69 -5.22
CA MET A 278 -1.89 -0.41 -4.18
C MET A 278 -0.75 0.46 -4.70
N HIS A 279 -0.11 1.15 -3.77
CA HIS A 279 1.10 1.89 -4.07
C HIS A 279 2.30 0.95 -4.13
N THR A 280 3.20 1.23 -5.08
CA THR A 280 4.49 0.54 -5.14
C THR A 280 5.43 1.09 -4.06
N ASN A 281 6.41 0.27 -3.65
CA ASN A 281 7.45 0.75 -2.75
C ASN A 281 8.37 1.76 -3.46
N LYS A 282 9.01 2.64 -2.67
CA LYS A 282 9.92 3.68 -3.18
C LYS A 282 11.36 3.18 -3.42
N ARG A 283 11.59 1.86 -3.46
CA ARG A 283 12.92 1.30 -3.71
C ARG A 283 13.34 1.62 -5.13
N ALA A 284 14.52 2.21 -5.27
CA ALA A 284 15.06 2.50 -6.59
C ALA A 284 15.49 1.20 -7.30
N ASN A 285 15.31 1.17 -8.62
CA ASN A 285 15.81 0.10 -9.50
C ASN A 285 15.24 -1.30 -9.24
N VAL A 286 14.02 -1.39 -8.70
CA VAL A 286 13.26 -2.63 -8.62
C VAL A 286 12.10 -2.62 -9.60
N SER A 287 11.77 -3.78 -10.18
CA SER A 287 10.71 -3.95 -11.19
C SER A 287 9.75 -5.07 -10.82
N GLY A 288 8.59 -5.09 -11.46
CA GLY A 288 7.59 -6.12 -11.35
C GLY A 288 7.24 -6.45 -9.89
N ARG A 289 7.33 -7.73 -9.53
CA ARG A 289 7.03 -8.23 -8.17
C ARG A 289 7.80 -7.50 -7.07
N ALA A 290 9.06 -7.13 -7.30
CA ALA A 290 9.90 -6.47 -6.30
C ALA A 290 9.44 -5.03 -5.99
N ARG A 291 8.70 -4.36 -6.88
CA ARG A 291 8.05 -3.06 -6.61
C ARG A 291 6.89 -3.18 -5.62
N LEU A 292 6.31 -4.37 -5.50
CA LEU A 292 5.23 -4.70 -4.58
C LEU A 292 5.74 -5.48 -3.35
N ALA A 293 7.05 -5.46 -3.09
CA ALA A 293 7.76 -6.37 -2.19
C ALA A 293 7.35 -6.32 -0.72
N ASP A 294 6.60 -5.31 -0.30
CA ASP A 294 6.00 -5.32 1.02
C ASP A 294 4.81 -6.29 1.12
N SER A 295 4.46 -6.97 0.00
CA SER A 295 3.30 -7.87 -0.11
C SER A 295 3.47 -8.92 -1.21
N SER A 296 4.52 -9.73 -1.14
CA SER A 296 4.73 -10.79 -2.14
C SER A 296 3.52 -11.74 -2.30
N ASP A 297 2.72 -11.91 -1.25
CA ASP A 297 1.56 -12.80 -1.27
C ASP A 297 0.34 -12.21 -1.99
N ILE A 298 0.21 -10.86 -2.06
CA ILE A 298 -0.82 -10.21 -2.87
C ILE A 298 -0.60 -10.54 -4.36
N TRP A 299 0.66 -10.49 -4.79
CA TRP A 299 1.04 -10.91 -6.15
C TRP A 299 0.68 -12.37 -6.41
N ASP A 300 0.91 -13.25 -5.43
CA ASP A 300 0.70 -14.68 -5.59
C ASP A 300 -0.79 -15.04 -5.63
N ILE A 301 -1.63 -14.40 -4.83
CA ILE A 301 -3.08 -14.59 -4.79
C ILE A 301 -3.74 -14.04 -6.06
N ALA A 302 -3.30 -12.90 -6.58
CA ALA A 302 -3.87 -12.28 -7.76
C ALA A 302 -3.69 -13.18 -9.00
N ARG A 303 -4.75 -13.34 -9.79
CA ARG A 303 -4.72 -14.09 -11.05
C ARG A 303 -4.28 -13.22 -12.24
N SER A 304 -4.41 -11.92 -12.11
CA SER A 304 -3.90 -10.93 -13.05
C SER A 304 -3.19 -9.82 -12.27
N VAL A 305 -2.04 -9.38 -12.75
CA VAL A 305 -1.27 -8.29 -12.14
C VAL A 305 -0.90 -7.27 -13.20
N LEU A 306 -1.31 -6.05 -12.95
CA LEU A 306 -1.03 -4.88 -13.76
C LEU A 306 -0.05 -3.98 -13.01
N MET A 307 0.92 -3.42 -13.72
CA MET A 307 1.85 -2.42 -13.19
C MET A 307 1.78 -1.16 -14.01
N MET A 308 1.61 -0.03 -13.34
CA MET A 308 1.57 1.27 -13.99
C MET A 308 2.78 2.11 -13.60
N GLY A 309 3.35 2.80 -14.55
CA GLY A 309 4.51 3.65 -14.34
C GLY A 309 4.66 4.71 -15.43
N ARG A 310 5.75 5.47 -15.36
CA ARG A 310 6.10 6.50 -16.35
C ARG A 310 7.31 6.08 -17.15
N ASP A 311 7.19 6.11 -18.46
CA ASP A 311 8.32 6.03 -19.39
C ASP A 311 9.00 7.40 -19.44
N LYS A 312 10.23 7.48 -18.97
CA LYS A 312 11.00 8.72 -18.97
C LYS A 312 11.56 9.10 -20.35
N ASN A 313 11.52 8.19 -21.32
CA ASN A 313 12.02 8.47 -22.65
C ASN A 313 10.97 9.20 -23.49
N SER A 314 9.70 8.85 -23.34
CA SER A 314 8.58 9.41 -24.09
C SER A 314 7.65 10.30 -23.26
N GLU A 315 7.93 10.49 -21.95
CA GLU A 315 7.04 11.16 -20.98
C GLU A 315 5.65 10.52 -20.85
N LYS A 316 5.41 9.42 -21.57
CA LYS A 316 4.16 8.66 -21.53
C LYS A 316 4.06 7.82 -20.25
N LEU A 317 2.85 7.46 -19.92
CA LEU A 317 2.59 6.44 -18.93
C LEU A 317 2.51 5.08 -19.62
N TYR A 318 2.79 4.03 -18.88
CA TYR A 318 2.59 2.66 -19.32
C TYR A 318 1.72 1.89 -18.32
N LEU A 319 0.93 0.97 -18.85
CA LEU A 319 0.20 -0.05 -18.10
C LEU A 319 0.66 -1.41 -18.59
N SER A 320 1.50 -2.06 -17.84
CA SER A 320 2.09 -3.36 -18.15
C SER A 320 1.33 -4.49 -17.49
N HIS A 321 1.01 -5.54 -18.24
CA HIS A 321 0.40 -6.76 -17.72
C HIS A 321 1.51 -7.76 -17.40
N GLU A 322 1.83 -7.90 -16.10
CA GLU A 322 3.00 -8.64 -15.61
C GLU A 322 2.71 -10.11 -15.31
N LYS A 323 1.47 -10.43 -14.96
CA LYS A 323 1.04 -11.78 -14.62
C LYS A 323 -0.36 -12.03 -15.14
N SER A 324 -0.56 -13.16 -15.76
CA SER A 324 -1.86 -13.77 -16.00
C SER A 324 -1.78 -15.27 -15.68
N SER A 325 -2.79 -15.78 -14.97
CA SER A 325 -2.85 -17.21 -14.64
C SER A 325 -3.63 -18.04 -15.65
N TYR A 326 -4.37 -17.38 -16.54
CA TYR A 326 -5.33 -18.05 -17.44
C TYR A 326 -5.07 -17.76 -18.93
N SER A 327 -4.22 -16.80 -19.24
CA SER A 327 -3.84 -16.44 -20.60
C SER A 327 -2.38 -15.97 -20.64
N ALA A 328 -1.85 -15.74 -21.83
CA ALA A 328 -0.61 -14.99 -21.97
C ALA A 328 -0.83 -13.53 -21.50
N PRO A 329 0.13 -12.91 -20.78
CA PRO A 329 0.01 -11.51 -20.40
C PRO A 329 -0.15 -10.62 -21.64
N ALA A 330 -1.12 -9.71 -21.60
CA ALA A 330 -1.37 -8.75 -22.68
C ALA A 330 -0.16 -7.83 -22.92
N ARG A 331 -0.07 -7.28 -24.13
CA ARG A 331 0.94 -6.27 -24.47
C ARG A 331 0.71 -5.00 -23.63
N THR A 332 1.78 -4.36 -23.23
CA THR A 332 1.77 -3.13 -22.44
C THR A 332 1.09 -2.00 -23.23
N ALA A 333 0.14 -1.32 -22.61
CA ALA A 333 -0.48 -0.12 -23.14
C ALA A 333 0.36 1.12 -22.78
N LEU A 334 0.65 1.96 -23.76
CA LEU A 334 1.17 3.30 -23.57
C LEU A 334 -0.01 4.29 -23.59
N LEU A 335 0.05 5.28 -22.70
CA LEU A 335 -1.02 6.26 -22.54
C LEU A 335 -0.46 7.59 -22.05
N HIS A 336 -1.28 8.63 -22.22
CA HIS A 336 -1.05 9.93 -21.60
C HIS A 336 -2.32 10.42 -20.90
N ILE A 337 -2.20 11.48 -20.14
CA ILE A 337 -3.29 12.09 -19.39
C ILE A 337 -3.62 13.41 -20.05
N GLU A 338 -4.88 13.56 -20.46
CA GLU A 338 -5.45 14.81 -20.97
C GLU A 338 -6.29 15.50 -19.91
N GLN A 339 -6.24 16.83 -19.90
CA GLN A 339 -7.14 17.62 -19.07
C GLN A 339 -8.54 17.60 -19.65
N ALA A 340 -9.53 17.45 -18.78
CA ALA A 340 -10.94 17.51 -19.13
C ALA A 340 -11.68 18.46 -18.17
N GLN A 341 -12.88 18.88 -18.54
CA GLN A 341 -13.74 19.68 -17.71
C GLN A 341 -15.16 19.12 -17.76
N VAL A 342 -15.78 18.96 -16.59
CA VAL A 342 -17.13 18.48 -16.43
C VAL A 342 -17.89 19.47 -15.53
N GLU A 343 -18.96 20.06 -16.01
CA GLU A 343 -19.78 21.03 -15.25
C GLU A 343 -18.94 22.12 -14.56
N GLY A 344 -17.90 22.62 -15.25
CA GLY A 344 -16.98 23.65 -14.73
C GLY A 344 -15.85 23.10 -13.83
N VAL A 345 -15.90 21.84 -13.43
CA VAL A 345 -14.86 21.19 -12.60
C VAL A 345 -13.74 20.63 -13.49
N LYS A 346 -12.50 21.04 -13.21
CA LYS A 346 -11.33 20.48 -13.89
C LYS A 346 -11.09 19.05 -13.46
N THR A 347 -10.88 18.17 -14.41
CA THR A 347 -10.57 16.76 -14.20
C THR A 347 -9.59 16.27 -15.27
N ALA A 348 -9.39 14.96 -15.38
CA ALA A 348 -8.49 14.37 -16.37
C ALA A 348 -9.00 13.02 -16.87
N VAL A 349 -8.57 12.67 -18.08
CA VAL A 349 -8.91 11.43 -18.78
C VAL A 349 -7.64 10.73 -19.23
N ALA A 350 -7.59 9.41 -19.12
CA ALA A 350 -6.51 8.60 -19.68
C ALA A 350 -6.81 8.32 -21.16
N VAL A 351 -5.88 8.67 -22.03
CA VAL A 351 -5.95 8.47 -23.47
C VAL A 351 -4.97 7.38 -23.87
N PHE A 352 -5.45 6.38 -24.59
CA PHE A 352 -4.61 5.32 -25.13
C PHE A 352 -3.81 5.82 -26.33
N ASP A 353 -2.52 5.51 -26.35
CA ASP A 353 -1.62 5.84 -27.47
C ASP A 353 -1.32 4.65 -28.37
N SER A 354 -0.73 3.62 -27.78
CA SER A 354 -0.25 2.45 -28.54
C SER A 354 0.03 1.26 -27.62
N ARG A 355 0.47 0.16 -28.21
CA ARG A 355 0.95 -1.01 -27.46
C ARG A 355 2.41 -1.29 -27.75
N THR A 356 3.12 -1.79 -26.73
CA THR A 356 4.52 -2.25 -26.84
C THR A 356 4.67 -3.61 -26.17
N ASP A 357 5.72 -4.34 -26.54
CA ASP A 357 6.07 -5.62 -25.92
C ASP A 357 6.91 -5.44 -24.63
N LYS A 358 7.42 -4.22 -24.40
CA LYS A 358 8.14 -3.87 -23.17
C LYS A 358 7.28 -4.14 -21.93
N LYS A 359 7.92 -4.64 -20.89
CA LYS A 359 7.33 -4.89 -19.57
C LYS A 359 7.86 -3.87 -18.54
N ASP A 360 7.30 -3.87 -17.32
CA ASP A 360 7.73 -2.98 -16.23
C ASP A 360 9.27 -3.03 -16.02
N ALA A 361 9.87 -4.20 -16.15
CA ALA A 361 11.31 -4.38 -16.01
C ALA A 361 12.12 -3.59 -17.05
N ASP A 362 11.65 -3.56 -18.30
CA ASP A 362 12.35 -2.86 -19.40
C ASP A 362 12.33 -1.35 -19.16
N PHE A 363 11.18 -0.78 -18.75
CA PHE A 363 11.07 0.65 -18.44
C PHE A 363 11.90 1.04 -17.20
N VAL A 364 12.00 0.16 -16.21
CA VAL A 364 12.83 0.40 -15.03
C VAL A 364 14.31 0.36 -15.41
N GLU A 365 14.73 -0.60 -16.22
CA GLU A 365 16.13 -0.71 -16.67
C GLU A 365 16.54 0.46 -17.57
N GLU A 366 15.72 0.85 -18.53
CA GLU A 366 15.95 2.05 -19.35
C GLU A 366 16.10 3.31 -18.48
N ARG A 367 15.27 3.44 -17.43
CA ARG A 367 15.39 4.53 -16.45
C ARG A 367 16.71 4.48 -15.70
N ARG A 368 17.17 3.28 -15.33
CA ARG A 368 18.43 3.07 -14.62
C ARG A 368 19.61 3.45 -15.49
N VAL A 369 19.64 2.95 -16.74
CA VAL A 369 20.69 3.25 -17.71
C VAL A 369 20.76 4.75 -17.99
N ARG A 370 19.65 5.41 -18.28
CA ARG A 370 19.61 6.85 -18.51
C ARG A 370 20.06 7.64 -17.29
N THR A 371 19.69 7.21 -16.08
CA THR A 371 20.11 7.89 -14.84
C THR A 371 21.62 7.73 -14.62
N ALA A 372 22.18 6.56 -14.94
CA ALA A 372 23.61 6.33 -14.88
C ALA A 372 24.36 7.18 -15.91
N GLN A 373 23.91 7.19 -17.16
CA GLN A 373 24.45 8.01 -18.25
C GLN A 373 24.42 9.50 -17.88
N THR A 374 23.27 10.02 -17.48
CA THR A 374 23.14 11.44 -17.08
C THR A 374 24.08 11.80 -15.93
N LYS A 375 24.32 10.89 -14.99
CA LYS A 375 25.26 11.11 -13.89
C LYS A 375 26.71 11.12 -14.38
N GLU A 376 27.06 10.25 -15.30
CA GLU A 376 28.38 10.16 -15.91
C GLU A 376 28.65 11.39 -16.76
N ASP A 377 27.71 11.79 -17.62
CA ASP A 377 27.77 13.02 -18.41
C ASP A 377 27.94 14.25 -17.54
N THR A 378 27.17 14.34 -16.42
CA THR A 378 27.31 15.45 -15.46
C THR A 378 28.65 15.43 -14.74
N ALA A 379 29.18 14.25 -14.40
CA ALA A 379 30.51 14.14 -13.80
C ALA A 379 31.60 14.59 -14.78
N GLN A 380 31.50 14.19 -16.04
CA GLN A 380 32.42 14.63 -17.09
C GLN A 380 32.34 16.14 -17.32
N ALA A 381 31.15 16.73 -17.33
CA ALA A 381 30.97 18.19 -17.42
C ALA A 381 31.63 18.93 -16.24
N ILE A 382 31.51 18.41 -15.01
CA ILE A 382 32.22 18.98 -13.84
C ILE A 382 33.75 18.98 -14.08
N LEU A 383 34.30 17.88 -14.57
CA LEU A 383 35.74 17.76 -14.85
C LEU A 383 36.16 18.73 -15.96
N ASN A 384 35.39 18.85 -17.04
CA ASN A 384 35.65 19.73 -18.16
C ASN A 384 35.66 21.20 -17.73
N VAL A 385 34.61 21.65 -17.03
CA VAL A 385 34.51 23.04 -16.51
C VAL A 385 35.69 23.37 -15.59
N LEU A 386 36.10 22.44 -14.72
CA LEU A 386 37.28 22.63 -13.89
C LEU A 386 38.58 22.66 -14.70
N ALA A 387 38.73 21.84 -15.72
CA ALA A 387 39.91 21.80 -16.58
C ALA A 387 40.07 23.08 -17.41
N GLU A 388 38.98 23.69 -17.86
CA GLU A 388 38.95 24.95 -18.59
C GLU A 388 39.18 26.19 -17.70
N SER A 389 39.05 26.03 -16.39
CA SER A 389 39.33 27.12 -15.44
C SER A 389 40.83 27.43 -15.33
N LYS A 390 41.20 28.70 -15.18
CA LYS A 390 42.60 29.20 -15.23
C LYS A 390 43.60 28.49 -14.28
N LEU A 391 43.11 27.78 -13.26
CA LEU A 391 43.95 27.08 -12.28
C LEU A 391 43.45 25.68 -11.99
N GLY A 392 42.60 25.08 -12.85
CA GLY A 392 41.93 23.82 -12.53
C GLY A 392 41.08 23.91 -11.26
N SER A 393 40.58 25.09 -10.93
CA SER A 393 39.82 25.31 -9.70
C SER A 393 38.81 26.44 -9.85
N MET A 394 37.70 26.32 -9.13
CA MET A 394 36.58 27.23 -9.19
C MET A 394 35.78 27.24 -7.86
N PRO A 395 35.14 28.38 -7.46
CA PRO A 395 34.21 28.39 -6.36
C PRO A 395 33.07 27.36 -6.58
N ASN A 396 32.73 26.61 -5.55
CA ASN A 396 31.71 25.55 -5.68
C ASN A 396 30.36 26.07 -6.17
N THR A 397 29.98 27.28 -5.78
CA THR A 397 28.72 27.91 -6.21
C THR A 397 28.73 28.25 -7.70
N GLN A 398 29.88 28.69 -8.22
CA GLN A 398 30.07 29.02 -9.62
C GLN A 398 30.12 27.74 -10.45
N LEU A 399 30.91 26.73 -10.05
CA LEU A 399 31.02 25.45 -10.70
C LEU A 399 29.62 24.79 -10.87
N ARG A 400 28.85 24.81 -9.78
CA ARG A 400 27.46 24.29 -9.81
C ARG A 400 26.60 25.03 -10.82
N ALA A 401 26.64 26.36 -10.80
CA ALA A 401 25.81 27.18 -11.69
C ALA A 401 26.16 26.96 -13.16
N GLU A 402 27.46 26.89 -13.50
CA GLU A 402 27.92 26.65 -14.86
C GLU A 402 27.55 25.26 -15.37
N VAL A 403 27.84 24.21 -14.60
CA VAL A 403 27.51 22.84 -14.99
C VAL A 403 25.99 22.62 -15.11
N MET A 404 25.21 23.17 -14.17
CA MET A 404 23.75 23.05 -14.25
C MET A 404 23.18 23.80 -15.47
N LYS A 405 23.76 24.92 -15.84
CA LYS A 405 23.37 25.69 -17.02
C LYS A 405 23.73 24.93 -18.31
N GLU A 406 24.94 24.39 -18.41
CA GLU A 406 25.42 23.63 -19.56
C GLU A 406 24.63 22.33 -19.77
N MET A 407 24.45 21.55 -18.69
CA MET A 407 23.81 20.23 -18.74
C MET A 407 22.29 20.25 -18.67
N GLY A 408 21.68 21.39 -18.29
CA GLY A 408 20.27 21.45 -17.99
C GLY A 408 19.81 20.50 -16.86
N CYS A 409 20.73 20.10 -15.97
CA CYS A 409 20.48 19.10 -14.96
C CYS A 409 19.95 19.72 -13.65
N SER A 410 19.26 18.91 -12.83
CA SER A 410 18.81 19.35 -11.50
C SER A 410 19.98 19.43 -10.51
N GLU A 411 19.86 20.26 -9.47
CA GLU A 411 20.83 20.37 -8.37
C GLU A 411 21.13 18.99 -7.75
N LYS A 412 20.12 18.17 -7.56
CA LYS A 412 20.28 16.80 -7.03
C LYS A 412 21.11 15.90 -7.94
N THR A 413 21.02 16.06 -9.24
CA THR A 413 21.83 15.32 -10.23
C THR A 413 23.29 15.77 -10.16
N TYR A 414 23.51 17.10 -10.13
CA TYR A 414 24.84 17.68 -9.93
C TYR A 414 25.49 17.20 -8.63
N GLU A 415 24.80 17.28 -7.50
CA GLU A 415 25.35 16.86 -6.20
C GLU A 415 25.76 15.39 -6.19
N ARG A 416 24.94 14.51 -6.79
CA ARG A 416 25.28 13.08 -6.89
C ARG A 416 26.53 12.82 -7.73
N ALA A 417 26.71 13.53 -8.84
CA ALA A 417 27.90 13.45 -9.68
C ALA A 417 29.11 14.01 -8.90
N TYR A 418 28.96 15.18 -8.31
CA TYR A 418 30.00 15.86 -7.52
C TYR A 418 30.50 15.02 -6.33
N VAL A 419 29.58 14.43 -5.57
CA VAL A 419 29.93 13.51 -4.46
C VAL A 419 30.70 12.29 -4.96
N THR A 420 30.38 11.80 -6.15
CA THR A 420 31.12 10.66 -6.73
C THR A 420 32.55 11.06 -7.04
N LEU A 421 32.75 12.19 -7.72
CA LEU A 421 34.09 12.71 -8.06
C LEU A 421 34.93 13.06 -6.83
N THR A 422 34.29 13.56 -5.77
CA THR A 422 35.01 13.83 -4.51
C THR A 422 35.38 12.54 -3.77
N LYS A 423 34.57 11.50 -3.86
CA LYS A 423 34.88 10.18 -3.28
C LYS A 423 35.95 9.43 -4.07
N SER A 424 35.98 9.55 -5.38
CA SER A 424 37.04 8.97 -6.23
C SER A 424 38.35 9.74 -6.09
N GLY A 425 38.33 10.94 -5.54
CA GLY A 425 39.49 11.81 -5.40
C GLY A 425 39.81 12.62 -6.66
N GLU A 426 39.03 12.52 -7.71
CA GLU A 426 39.22 13.32 -8.95
C GLU A 426 38.96 14.80 -8.74
N VAL A 427 38.10 15.15 -7.81
CA VAL A 427 37.82 16.53 -7.38
C VAL A 427 38.10 16.65 -5.89
N VAL A 428 38.88 17.66 -5.51
CA VAL A 428 39.23 17.95 -4.11
C VAL A 428 38.55 19.27 -3.68
N LYS A 429 37.86 19.23 -2.56
CA LYS A 429 37.20 20.40 -1.99
C LYS A 429 38.06 21.05 -0.92
N LYS A 430 38.35 22.37 -1.04
CA LYS A 430 39.10 23.14 -0.04
C LYS A 430 38.36 24.41 0.31
N ASN A 431 38.47 24.81 1.58
CA ASN A 431 37.96 26.10 2.05
C ASN A 431 39.08 27.11 2.03
N LEU A 432 38.93 28.17 1.25
CA LEU A 432 39.93 29.22 1.09
C LEU A 432 39.43 30.54 1.67
N ARG A 433 40.32 31.26 2.38
CA ARG A 433 40.02 32.58 2.89
C ARG A 433 40.21 33.60 1.77
N GLN A 434 39.19 34.39 1.48
CA GLN A 434 39.22 35.45 0.48
C GLN A 434 39.89 36.72 1.02
N GLN A 435 40.26 37.65 0.13
CA GLN A 435 40.86 38.95 0.52
C GLN A 435 39.95 39.80 1.40
N ASP A 436 38.62 39.61 1.29
CA ASP A 436 37.61 40.26 2.13
C ASP A 436 37.42 39.60 3.52
N GLY A 437 38.27 38.61 3.84
CA GLY A 437 38.22 37.88 5.10
C GLY A 437 37.18 36.76 5.18
N ARG A 438 36.34 36.57 4.17
CA ARG A 438 35.32 35.50 4.14
C ARG A 438 35.93 34.19 3.69
N ASN A 439 35.38 33.11 4.20
CA ASN A 439 35.75 31.76 3.77
C ASN A 439 34.84 31.31 2.63
N GLN A 440 35.42 30.75 1.56
CA GLN A 440 34.69 30.22 0.41
C GLN A 440 35.20 28.84 0.03
N TRP A 441 34.27 27.93 -0.30
CA TRP A 441 34.61 26.60 -0.74
C TRP A 441 34.92 26.58 -2.23
N TYR A 442 36.08 25.99 -2.58
CA TYR A 442 36.57 25.77 -3.93
C TYR A 442 36.65 24.28 -4.25
N SER A 443 36.37 23.95 -5.50
CA SER A 443 36.67 22.64 -6.10
C SER A 443 37.93 22.73 -6.93
N PHE A 444 38.79 21.73 -6.81
CA PHE A 444 40.04 21.59 -7.54
C PHE A 444 40.03 20.28 -8.27
N LEU A 445 40.49 20.30 -9.54
CA LEU A 445 40.81 19.09 -10.27
C LEU A 445 42.05 18.45 -9.63
N HIS A 446 41.97 17.14 -9.36
CA HIS A 446 43.15 16.43 -8.83
C HIS A 446 44.14 16.15 -9.97
N CYS A 447 45.21 16.93 -10.08
CA CYS A 447 46.34 16.57 -10.91
C CYS A 447 47.14 15.43 -10.25
N SER A 448 47.03 14.22 -10.76
CA SER A 448 48.07 13.22 -10.51
C SER A 448 49.38 13.74 -11.17
N ARG A 449 50.19 14.42 -10.38
CA ARG A 449 51.60 14.67 -10.83
C ARG A 449 52.26 13.30 -10.97
N THR A 450 52.46 12.88 -12.22
CA THR A 450 53.53 11.96 -12.53
C THR A 450 54.82 12.52 -11.96
N SER A 451 55.42 11.77 -11.08
CA SER A 451 56.75 12.01 -10.50
C SER A 451 57.78 12.36 -11.56
N GLY A 452 58.44 13.48 -11.36
CA GLY A 452 59.71 13.80 -12.00
C GLY A 452 59.75 15.15 -12.69
N GLU A 453 60.04 16.19 -11.90
CA GLU A 453 61.10 17.11 -12.18
C GLU A 453 61.05 18.25 -11.16
N VAL A 454 62.07 18.30 -10.35
CA VAL A 454 62.41 19.39 -9.45
C VAL A 454 62.98 20.50 -10.34
N LEU A 455 62.45 21.68 -10.25
CA LEU A 455 63.22 22.95 -10.36
C LEU A 455 62.51 24.00 -9.47
#